data_4b0e7286d7305eefb701cc34b98b15c1
#
_entry.id   4b0e7286d7305eefb701cc34b98b15c1
#
_cell.length_a   1.000
_cell.length_b   1.000
_cell.length_c   1.000
_cell.angle_alpha   90.00
_cell.angle_beta   90.00
_cell.angle_gamma   90.00
#
_symmetry.space_group_name_H-M   'P 1'
#
loop_
_entity.id
_entity.type
_entity.pdbx_description
1 polymer ?
#
loop_
_entity_poly.entity_id
_entity_poly.type
_entity_poly.pdbx_seq_one_letter_code
_entity_poly.pdbx_strand_id
1 'polypeptide(L)'
;MVNFSLEGKVALVTGAAYGIGFAIAKALAEAGAKIAFNCRSQANMDKALEAYKAEGIEVRGYICDATDEEGVKAMVADIAEKLGPVDIL
;
A
#
# COMPACT_ATOMS: atom_id res chain seq x y z
N MET A 1 -11.66 14.43 20.85
CA MET A 1 -10.81 13.87 19.79
C MET A 1 -11.65 13.15 18.75
N VAL A 2 -11.40 13.44 17.51
CA VAL A 2 -12.12 12.77 16.42
C VAL A 2 -11.42 11.45 16.12
N ASN A 3 -12.17 10.37 16.18
CA ASN A 3 -11.65 9.06 15.79
C ASN A 3 -12.03 8.78 14.34
N PHE A 4 -11.03 8.61 13.51
CA PHE A 4 -11.26 8.16 12.14
C PHE A 4 -11.00 6.67 12.06
N SER A 5 -11.99 5.93 11.62
CA SER A 5 -11.80 4.52 11.32
C SER A 5 -11.84 4.32 9.81
N LEU A 6 -10.80 3.70 9.29
CA LEU A 6 -10.72 3.31 7.88
C LEU A 6 -10.91 1.81 7.72
N GLU A 7 -11.48 1.17 8.72
CA GLU A 7 -11.72 -0.26 8.71
C GLU A 7 -12.54 -0.65 7.50
N GLY A 8 -12.08 -1.65 6.76
CA GLY A 8 -12.71 -2.08 5.51
C GLY A 8 -12.32 -1.27 4.29
N LYS A 9 -11.58 -0.19 4.44
CA LYS A 9 -11.08 0.59 3.31
C LYS A 9 -9.79 0.01 2.77
N VAL A 10 -9.57 0.20 1.48
CA VAL A 10 -8.33 -0.23 0.80
C VAL A 10 -7.59 1.01 0.32
N ALA A 11 -6.36 1.17 0.76
CA ALA A 11 -5.52 2.30 0.37
C ALA A 11 -4.37 1.81 -0.51
N LEU A 12 -4.19 2.46 -1.64
CA LEU A 12 -3.04 2.24 -2.50
C LEU A 12 -2.12 3.46 -2.38
N VAL A 13 -0.92 3.24 -1.89
CA VAL A 13 0.06 4.31 -1.70
C VAL A 13 1.23 4.08 -2.64
N THR A 14 1.42 4.99 -3.59
CA THR A 14 2.57 4.92 -4.50
C THR A 14 3.81 5.43 -3.79
N GLY A 15 4.95 4.78 -4.04
CA GLY A 15 6.20 5.19 -3.42
C GLY A 15 6.27 4.98 -1.91
N ALA A 16 5.49 4.04 -1.38
CA ALA A 16 5.39 3.81 0.07
C ALA A 16 6.47 2.87 0.61
N ALA A 17 7.53 2.63 -0.15
CA ALA A 17 8.61 1.75 0.30
C ALA A 17 9.46 2.39 1.40
N TYR A 18 9.53 3.70 1.44
CA TYR A 18 10.30 4.44 2.44
C TYR A 18 9.84 5.88 2.53
N GLY A 19 10.35 6.61 3.53
CA GLY A 19 10.12 8.04 3.68
C GLY A 19 8.69 8.42 3.99
N ILE A 20 8.21 9.50 3.38
CA ILE A 20 6.88 10.04 3.63
C ILE A 20 5.78 9.05 3.25
N GLY A 21 5.95 8.36 2.13
CA GLY A 21 4.98 7.34 1.70
C GLY A 21 4.82 6.23 2.72
N PHE A 22 5.92 5.78 3.30
CA PHE A 22 5.90 4.77 4.36
C PHE A 22 5.12 5.28 5.59
N ALA A 23 5.38 6.51 6.00
CA ALA A 23 4.71 7.11 7.16
C ALA A 23 3.20 7.24 6.91
N ILE A 24 2.80 7.64 5.70
CA ILE A 24 1.39 7.75 5.33
C ILE A 24 0.72 6.37 5.36
N ALA A 25 1.36 5.37 4.77
CA ALA A 25 0.82 4.01 4.75
C ALA A 25 0.66 3.46 6.16
N LYS A 26 1.63 3.70 7.02
CA LYS A 26 1.57 3.28 8.42
C LYS A 26 0.39 3.94 9.14
N ALA A 27 0.20 5.24 8.96
CA ALA A 27 -0.90 5.95 9.57
C ALA A 27 -2.26 5.42 9.10
N LEU A 28 -2.40 5.14 7.80
CA LEU A 28 -3.63 4.58 7.26
C LEU A 28 -3.89 3.16 7.79
N ALA A 29 -2.83 2.36 7.92
CA ALA A 29 -2.96 1.01 8.48
C ALA A 29 -3.38 1.05 9.94
N GLU A 30 -2.84 1.97 10.71
CA GLU A 30 -3.22 2.14 12.12
C GLU A 30 -4.68 2.56 12.26
N ALA A 31 -5.23 3.24 11.26
CA ALA A 31 -6.64 3.59 11.22
C ALA A 31 -7.54 2.43 10.75
N GLY A 32 -6.96 1.30 10.37
CA GLY A 32 -7.70 0.10 10.00
C GLY A 32 -7.74 -0.20 8.52
N ALA A 33 -7.14 0.62 7.67
CA ALA A 33 -7.15 0.40 6.23
C ALA A 33 -6.28 -0.79 5.83
N LYS A 34 -6.68 -1.48 4.78
CA LYS A 34 -5.84 -2.47 4.13
C LYS A 34 -4.90 -1.73 3.18
N ILE A 35 -3.62 -2.02 3.24
CA ILE A 35 -2.62 -1.27 2.51
C ILE A 35 -2.07 -2.07 1.35
N ALA A 36 -2.03 -1.43 0.19
CA ALA A 36 -1.28 -1.88 -0.97
C ALA A 36 -0.31 -0.77 -1.35
N PHE A 37 0.86 -1.12 -1.82
CA PHE A 37 1.84 -0.13 -2.27
C PHE A 37 2.64 -0.66 -3.45
N ASN A 38 3.27 0.23 -4.18
CA ASN A 38 4.13 -0.16 -5.28
C ASN A 38 5.50 0.50 -5.18
N CYS A 39 6.48 -0.15 -5.75
CA CYS A 39 7.80 0.41 -5.97
C CYS A 39 8.36 -0.20 -7.26
N ARG A 40 9.50 0.31 -7.72
CA ARG A 40 10.07 -0.13 -8.99
C ARG A 40 11.19 -1.15 -8.86
N SER A 41 11.59 -1.47 -7.65
CA SER A 41 12.76 -2.29 -7.39
C SER A 41 12.43 -3.44 -6.45
N GLN A 42 12.88 -4.63 -6.77
CA GLN A 42 12.73 -5.79 -5.91
C GLN A 42 13.47 -5.59 -4.58
N ALA A 43 14.64 -4.97 -4.61
CA ALA A 43 15.41 -4.71 -3.40
C ALA A 43 14.65 -3.77 -2.45
N ASN A 44 14.02 -2.72 -3.00
CA ASN A 44 13.22 -1.82 -2.20
C ASN A 44 11.95 -2.51 -1.69
N MET A 45 11.36 -3.37 -2.51
CA MET A 45 10.19 -4.15 -2.11
C MET A 45 10.51 -5.03 -0.90
N ASP A 46 11.61 -5.75 -0.95
CA ASP A 46 12.01 -6.64 0.13
C ASP A 46 12.25 -5.88 1.44
N LYS A 47 12.93 -4.74 1.35
CA LYS A 47 13.18 -3.89 2.52
C LYS A 47 11.88 -3.32 3.09
N ALA A 48 10.99 -2.89 2.22
CA ALA A 48 9.70 -2.33 2.63
C ALA A 48 8.84 -3.37 3.32
N LEU A 49 8.71 -4.55 2.75
CA LEU A 49 7.93 -5.64 3.34
C LEU A 49 8.45 -6.02 4.71
N GLU A 50 9.77 -6.06 4.86
CA GLU A 50 10.39 -6.34 6.16
C GLU A 50 10.11 -5.24 7.17
N ALA A 51 10.20 -3.98 6.75
CA ALA A 51 9.93 -2.83 7.62
C ALA A 51 8.46 -2.81 8.08
N TYR A 52 7.51 -3.07 7.18
CA TYR A 52 6.10 -3.15 7.55
C TYR A 52 5.83 -4.31 8.49
N LYS A 53 6.46 -5.44 8.24
CA LYS A 53 6.32 -6.60 9.11
C LYS A 53 6.84 -6.32 10.51
N ALA A 54 7.96 -5.60 10.61
CA ALA A 54 8.53 -5.22 11.91
C ALA A 54 7.58 -4.31 12.70
N GLU A 55 6.75 -3.51 12.01
CA GLU A 55 5.75 -2.66 12.63
C GLU A 55 4.41 -3.39 12.88
N GLY A 56 4.33 -4.67 12.50
CA GLY A 56 3.09 -5.43 12.65
C GLY A 56 2.02 -5.07 11.65
N ILE A 57 2.38 -4.50 10.51
CA ILE A 57 1.45 -4.06 9.48
C ILE A 57 1.43 -5.05 8.33
N GLU A 58 0.24 -5.53 7.99
CA GLU A 58 0.05 -6.35 6.81
C GLU A 58 -0.11 -5.45 5.59
N VAL A 59 0.71 -5.68 4.58
CA VAL A 59 0.66 -4.91 3.35
C VAL A 59 0.77 -5.84 2.15
N ARG A 60 0.31 -5.36 1.00
CA ARG A 60 0.49 -6.04 -0.26
C ARG A 60 1.36 -5.18 -1.16
N GLY A 61 2.50 -5.72 -1.55
CA GLY A 61 3.47 -4.98 -2.36
C GLY A 61 3.42 -5.38 -3.82
N TYR A 62 3.63 -4.41 -4.70
CA TYR A 62 3.65 -4.61 -6.15
C TYR A 62 4.87 -3.93 -6.73
N ILE A 63 5.54 -4.64 -7.65
CA ILE A 63 6.64 -4.04 -8.40
C ILE A 63 6.04 -3.51 -9.70
N CYS A 64 5.91 -2.19 -9.77
CA CYS A 64 5.25 -1.54 -10.88
C CYS A 64 5.71 -0.08 -10.95
N ASP A 65 6.01 0.36 -12.17
CA ASP A 65 6.29 1.77 -12.41
C ASP A 65 4.95 2.51 -12.52
N ALA A 66 4.76 3.54 -11.71
CA ALA A 66 3.53 4.33 -11.70
C ALA A 66 3.26 5.03 -13.04
N THR A 67 4.28 5.14 -13.92
CA THR A 67 4.12 5.68 -15.26
C THR A 67 3.69 4.64 -16.29
N ASP A 68 3.70 3.36 -15.93
CA ASP A 68 3.26 2.28 -16.80
C ASP A 68 1.76 2.07 -16.61
N GLU A 69 0.97 2.62 -17.53
CA GLU A 69 -0.48 2.60 -17.44
C GLU A 69 -1.05 1.18 -17.38
N GLU A 70 -0.54 0.27 -18.19
CA GLU A 70 -1.03 -1.11 -18.18
C GLU A 70 -0.64 -1.85 -16.92
N GLY A 71 0.57 -1.62 -16.43
CA GLY A 71 1.03 -2.18 -15.17
C GLY A 71 0.17 -1.71 -14.00
N VAL A 72 -0.17 -0.42 -13.99
CA VAL A 72 -1.03 0.15 -12.95
C VAL A 72 -2.43 -0.44 -13.02
N LYS A 73 -2.99 -0.61 -14.22
CA LYS A 73 -4.31 -1.23 -14.38
C LYS A 73 -4.32 -2.67 -13.86
N ALA A 74 -3.28 -3.44 -14.19
CA ALA A 74 -3.16 -4.81 -13.71
C ALA A 74 -3.02 -4.86 -12.19
N MET A 75 -2.25 -3.95 -11.61
CA MET A 75 -2.07 -3.85 -10.16
C MET A 75 -3.39 -3.54 -9.47
N VAL A 76 -4.12 -2.53 -9.95
CA VAL A 76 -5.40 -2.15 -9.38
C VAL A 76 -6.41 -3.28 -9.47
N ALA A 77 -6.43 -4.01 -10.59
CA ALA A 77 -7.32 -5.16 -10.76
C ALA A 77 -7.00 -6.26 -9.75
N ASP A 78 -5.71 -6.55 -9.53
CA ASP A 78 -5.31 -7.54 -8.55
C ASP A 78 -5.66 -7.13 -7.13
N ILE A 79 -5.47 -5.85 -6.80
CA ILE A 79 -5.87 -5.31 -5.50
C ILE A 79 -7.38 -5.46 -5.30
N ALA A 80 -8.16 -5.11 -6.31
CA ALA A 80 -9.61 -5.21 -6.24
C ALA A 80 -10.07 -6.65 -5.99
N GLU A 81 -9.38 -7.62 -6.59
CA GLU A 81 -9.71 -9.02 -6.41
C GLU A 81 -9.33 -9.53 -5.02
N LYS A 82 -8.19 -9.10 -4.49
CA LYS A 82 -7.62 -9.67 -3.26
C LYS A 82 -7.95 -8.90 -1.99
N LEU A 83 -8.03 -7.59 -2.08
CA LEU A 83 -8.30 -6.72 -0.94
C LEU A 83 -9.65 -6.03 -1.02
N GLY A 84 -10.11 -5.77 -2.23
CA GLY A 84 -11.31 -5.01 -2.48
C GLY A 84 -11.03 -3.77 -3.32
N PRO A 85 -12.07 -3.04 -3.76
CA PRO A 85 -11.88 -1.84 -4.56
C PRO A 85 -11.02 -0.81 -3.83
N VAL A 86 -10.16 -0.11 -4.58
CA VAL A 86 -9.33 0.95 -3.99
C VAL A 86 -10.21 2.12 -3.59
N ASP A 87 -10.20 2.45 -2.32
CA ASP A 87 -10.99 3.56 -1.75
C ASP A 87 -10.15 4.82 -1.60
N ILE A 88 -8.85 4.65 -1.36
CA ILE A 88 -7.92 5.75 -1.08
C ILE A 88 -6.70 5.58 -1.98
N LEU A 89 -6.32 6.64 -2.64
CA LEU A 89 -5.16 6.62 -3.54
C LEU A 89 -4.11 7.62 -3.07
#